data_8df376a82941dafa3bd673474bff3e17
#
_entry.id   8df376a82941dafa3bd673474bff3e17
#
_cell.length_a   1.000
_cell.length_b   1.000
_cell.length_c   1.000
_cell.angle_alpha   90.00
_cell.angle_beta   90.00
_cell.angle_gamma   90.00
#
_symmetry.space_group_name_H-M   'P 1'
#
loop_
_entity.id
_entity.type
_entity.pdbx_description
1 polymer ?
#
loop_
_entity_poly.entity_id
_entity_poly.type
_entity_poly.pdbx_seq_one_letter_code
_entity_poly.pdbx_strand_id
1 'polypeptide(L)'
;FVSDSTSLVDWNPWDKDNAVFKNLKSVPGDTIMQTITVSGEKNDSFMRFQKTKKGALVTWELKGKLDFELKLLSVLQGGVDNVLGDKLEDGLNNIDTYLVKELTTYNIKIHGLVTKHATNYIQQIDTCSFADFQKVSKTMLQNMMAFVEKNDIIITGLPFITYDTWDKQNKTTIFSMCVPVEEEILTTPGSEISGGHFDEFLAVKTTLTGDYSHN
;
A
#
# COMPACT_ATOMS: atom_id res chain seq x y z
N PHE A 1 -3.75 3.06 -8.52
CA PHE A 1 -2.40 3.59 -8.83
C PHE A 1 -2.48 4.78 -9.79
N VAL A 2 -2.70 4.60 -11.10
CA VAL A 2 -2.65 5.68 -12.09
C VAL A 2 -3.65 6.83 -11.85
N SER A 3 -4.77 6.56 -11.19
CA SER A 3 -5.77 7.58 -10.80
C SER A 3 -5.49 8.24 -9.45
N ASP A 4 -4.47 7.79 -8.73
CA ASP A 4 -4.08 8.34 -7.43
C ASP A 4 -3.05 9.45 -7.62
N SER A 5 -3.35 10.63 -7.08
CA SER A 5 -2.46 11.80 -7.16
C SER A 5 -1.13 11.61 -6.42
N THR A 6 -1.08 10.73 -5.42
CA THR A 6 0.16 10.44 -4.68
C THR A 6 1.14 9.62 -5.52
N SER A 7 0.65 8.80 -6.43
CA SER A 7 1.45 7.93 -7.31
C SER A 7 1.95 8.64 -8.58
N LEU A 8 1.51 9.88 -8.84
CA LEU A 8 1.95 10.64 -10.02
C LEU A 8 3.46 10.80 -10.11
N VAL A 9 4.12 10.90 -8.96
CA VAL A 9 5.58 11.05 -8.88
C VAL A 9 6.34 9.87 -9.48
N ASP A 10 5.72 8.70 -9.48
CA ASP A 10 6.38 7.45 -9.88
C ASP A 10 6.27 7.18 -11.39
N TRP A 11 5.26 7.76 -12.06
CA TRP A 11 5.01 7.46 -13.47
C TRP A 11 4.88 8.67 -14.39
N ASN A 12 4.73 9.90 -13.87
CA ASN A 12 4.61 11.11 -14.67
C ASN A 12 5.88 11.35 -15.52
N PRO A 13 5.78 11.43 -16.86
CA PRO A 13 6.94 11.65 -17.71
C PRO A 13 7.35 13.12 -17.83
N TRP A 14 6.57 14.05 -17.27
CA TRP A 14 6.89 15.48 -17.23
C TRP A 14 7.49 15.86 -15.87
N ASP A 15 8.30 16.91 -15.87
CA ASP A 15 8.79 17.47 -14.62
C ASP A 15 7.64 17.94 -13.73
N LYS A 16 7.79 17.80 -12.41
CA LYS A 16 6.73 18.06 -11.42
C LYS A 16 6.12 19.46 -11.52
N ASP A 17 6.93 20.44 -11.95
CA ASP A 17 6.52 21.83 -12.05
C ASP A 17 5.84 22.18 -13.37
N ASN A 18 5.90 21.29 -14.37
CA ASN A 18 5.44 21.56 -15.72
C ASN A 18 4.15 20.83 -16.12
N ALA A 19 3.66 19.91 -15.30
CA ALA A 19 2.43 19.18 -15.61
C ALA A 19 1.51 19.04 -14.39
N VAL A 20 0.25 19.43 -14.56
CA VAL A 20 -0.81 19.29 -13.56
C VAL A 20 -1.85 18.30 -14.05
N PHE A 21 -2.03 17.20 -13.33
CA PHE A 21 -3.01 16.17 -13.62
C PHE A 21 -4.27 16.37 -12.79
N LYS A 22 -5.43 16.32 -13.45
CA LYS A 22 -6.73 16.36 -12.79
C LYS A 22 -7.60 15.21 -13.27
N ASN A 23 -7.92 14.28 -12.38
CA ASN A 23 -8.85 13.19 -12.67
C ASN A 23 -10.26 13.72 -12.91
N LEU A 24 -10.89 13.30 -14.00
CA LEU A 24 -12.26 13.61 -14.38
C LEU A 24 -13.18 12.41 -14.13
N LYS A 25 -12.75 11.22 -14.55
CA LYS A 25 -13.50 9.97 -14.42
C LYS A 25 -12.55 8.79 -14.40
N SER A 26 -12.82 7.83 -13.51
CA SER A 26 -12.11 6.56 -13.48
C SER A 26 -13.12 5.41 -13.44
N VAL A 27 -12.96 4.47 -14.38
CA VAL A 27 -13.70 3.21 -14.42
C VAL A 27 -12.68 2.09 -14.19
N PRO A 28 -12.71 1.42 -13.02
CA PRO A 28 -11.71 0.41 -12.69
C PRO A 28 -11.58 -0.68 -13.75
N GLY A 29 -10.35 -0.94 -14.19
CA GLY A 29 -10.02 -1.95 -15.18
C GLY A 29 -10.42 -1.63 -16.63
N ASP A 30 -10.93 -0.43 -16.90
CA ASP A 30 -11.39 -0.02 -18.24
C ASP A 30 -10.76 1.30 -18.68
N THR A 31 -11.12 2.43 -18.06
CA THR A 31 -10.72 3.75 -18.59
C THR A 31 -10.45 4.74 -17.46
N ILE A 32 -9.39 5.55 -17.63
CA ILE A 32 -9.13 6.74 -16.84
C ILE A 32 -9.17 7.95 -17.77
N MET A 33 -10.00 8.94 -17.41
CA MET A 33 -10.09 10.24 -18.08
C MET A 33 -9.50 11.31 -17.16
N GLN A 34 -8.54 12.06 -17.67
CA GLN A 34 -7.84 13.11 -16.93
C GLN A 34 -7.74 14.36 -17.79
N THR A 35 -7.54 15.50 -17.16
CA THR A 35 -6.98 16.67 -17.82
C THR A 35 -5.53 16.78 -17.41
N ILE A 36 -4.65 16.98 -18.39
CA ILE A 36 -3.24 17.27 -18.16
C ILE A 36 -2.97 18.70 -18.66
N THR A 37 -2.51 19.57 -17.76
CA THR A 37 -2.07 20.92 -18.11
C THR A 37 -0.56 20.89 -18.20
N VAL A 38 0.00 21.11 -19.37
CA VAL A 38 1.44 21.16 -19.62
C VAL A 38 1.77 22.54 -20.18
N SER A 39 2.75 23.24 -19.60
CA SER A 39 3.15 24.61 -20.00
C SER A 39 1.96 25.58 -20.10
N GLY A 40 0.96 25.44 -19.21
CA GLY A 40 -0.25 26.26 -19.19
C GLY A 40 -1.37 25.84 -20.16
N GLU A 41 -1.09 24.95 -21.11
CA GLU A 41 -2.08 24.43 -22.05
C GLU A 41 -2.76 23.17 -21.53
N LYS A 42 -4.09 23.17 -21.61
CA LYS A 42 -4.95 22.11 -21.09
C LYS A 42 -5.25 21.07 -22.15
N ASN A 43 -4.97 19.80 -21.86
CA ASN A 43 -5.17 18.67 -22.76
C ASN A 43 -6.02 17.60 -22.09
N ASP A 44 -6.91 16.96 -22.85
CA ASP A 44 -7.67 15.80 -22.39
C ASP A 44 -6.84 14.54 -22.58
N SER A 45 -6.76 13.73 -21.53
CA SER A 45 -5.99 12.50 -21.49
C SER A 45 -6.90 11.30 -21.26
N PHE A 46 -6.68 10.24 -22.03
CA PHE A 46 -7.46 9.01 -21.98
C PHE A 46 -6.52 7.82 -21.87
N MET A 47 -6.55 7.13 -20.76
CA MET A 47 -5.92 5.81 -20.64
C MET A 47 -6.98 4.71 -20.71
N ARG A 48 -6.74 3.69 -21.54
CA ARG A 48 -7.60 2.52 -21.66
C ARG A 48 -6.86 1.27 -21.29
N PHE A 49 -7.54 0.36 -20.59
CA PHE A 49 -6.99 -0.88 -20.10
C PHE A 49 -7.77 -2.05 -20.70
N GLN A 50 -7.08 -2.95 -21.37
CA GLN A 50 -7.70 -4.14 -21.96
C GLN A 50 -7.00 -5.38 -21.44
N LYS A 51 -7.78 -6.29 -20.85
CA LYS A 51 -7.26 -7.59 -20.40
C LYS A 51 -6.84 -8.43 -21.62
N THR A 52 -5.63 -8.98 -21.57
CA THR A 52 -5.10 -9.92 -22.56
C THR A 52 -4.82 -11.29 -21.94
N LYS A 53 -4.46 -12.28 -22.75
CA LYS A 53 -4.06 -13.61 -22.23
C LYS A 53 -2.79 -13.59 -21.39
N LYS A 54 -1.94 -12.58 -21.56
CA LYS A 54 -0.61 -12.49 -20.90
C LYS A 54 -0.47 -11.30 -19.94
N GLY A 55 -1.55 -10.54 -19.70
CA GLY A 55 -1.50 -9.35 -18.84
C GLY A 55 -2.54 -8.31 -19.25
N ALA A 56 -2.14 -7.06 -19.34
CA ALA A 56 -2.98 -5.94 -19.77
C ALA A 56 -2.31 -5.16 -20.90
N LEU A 57 -3.12 -4.74 -21.86
CA LEU A 57 -2.72 -3.73 -22.85
C LEU A 57 -3.18 -2.37 -22.32
N VAL A 58 -2.26 -1.43 -22.19
CA VAL A 58 -2.55 -0.05 -21.81
C VAL A 58 -2.31 0.84 -23.01
N THR A 59 -3.31 1.69 -23.33
CA THR A 59 -3.21 2.70 -24.39
C THR A 59 -3.40 4.07 -23.78
N TRP A 60 -2.53 5.00 -24.12
CA TRP A 60 -2.60 6.37 -23.61
C TRP A 60 -2.72 7.35 -24.78
N GLU A 61 -3.78 8.16 -24.78
CA GLU A 61 -4.07 9.17 -25.79
C GLU A 61 -4.11 10.56 -25.13
N LEU A 62 -3.56 11.56 -25.82
CA LEU A 62 -3.69 12.98 -25.49
C LEU A 62 -4.43 13.70 -26.61
N LYS A 63 -5.44 14.51 -26.26
CA LYS A 63 -6.18 15.38 -27.17
C LYS A 63 -6.17 16.80 -26.63
N GLY A 64 -5.64 17.75 -27.42
CA GLY A 64 -5.58 19.14 -27.00
C GLY A 64 -4.88 20.05 -27.98
N LYS A 65 -4.52 21.21 -27.49
CA LYS A 65 -3.78 22.21 -28.29
C LYS A 65 -2.32 22.21 -27.82
N LEU A 66 -1.42 22.25 -28.78
CA LEU A 66 -0.01 22.51 -28.51
C LEU A 66 0.21 24.01 -28.33
N ASP A 67 1.07 24.40 -27.41
CA ASP A 67 1.59 25.74 -27.32
C ASP A 67 2.50 26.06 -28.52
N PHE A 68 2.94 27.31 -28.64
CA PHE A 68 3.77 27.75 -29.74
C PHE A 68 5.14 27.06 -29.76
N GLU A 69 5.76 26.83 -28.60
CA GLU A 69 7.08 26.18 -28.46
C GLU A 69 7.01 24.72 -28.89
N LEU A 70 6.01 23.96 -28.41
CA LEU A 70 5.80 22.57 -28.81
C LEU A 70 5.46 22.45 -30.30
N LYS A 71 4.69 23.41 -30.90
CA LYS A 71 4.46 23.45 -32.35
C LYS A 71 5.74 23.67 -33.14
N LEU A 72 6.59 24.57 -32.69
CA LEU A 72 7.89 24.85 -33.33
C LEU A 72 8.82 23.63 -33.23
N LEU A 73 8.91 23.01 -32.08
CA LEU A 73 9.69 21.78 -31.87
C LEU A 73 9.15 20.62 -32.71
N SER A 74 7.82 20.48 -32.83
CA SER A 74 7.23 19.41 -33.66
C SER A 74 7.59 19.55 -35.13
N VAL A 75 7.68 20.78 -35.66
CA VAL A 75 8.13 21.02 -37.03
C VAL A 75 9.59 20.65 -37.24
N LEU A 76 10.44 20.91 -36.24
CA LEU A 76 11.87 20.63 -36.32
C LEU A 76 12.19 19.14 -36.09
N GLN A 77 11.38 18.43 -35.32
CA GLN A 77 11.59 17.02 -34.94
C GLN A 77 10.74 16.01 -35.71
N GLY A 78 10.09 16.44 -36.80
CA GLY A 78 9.40 15.52 -37.69
C GLY A 78 7.96 15.17 -37.32
N GLY A 79 7.33 15.94 -36.42
CA GLY A 79 5.90 15.82 -36.10
C GLY A 79 5.60 15.83 -34.60
N VAL A 80 4.31 16.01 -34.30
CA VAL A 80 3.80 16.01 -32.91
C VAL A 80 4.04 14.67 -32.22
N ASP A 81 3.91 13.58 -32.96
CA ASP A 81 4.09 12.23 -32.46
C ASP A 81 5.52 11.98 -31.97
N ASN A 82 6.52 12.61 -32.56
CA ASN A 82 7.91 12.50 -32.12
C ASN A 82 8.20 13.32 -30.85
N VAL A 83 7.42 14.38 -30.60
CA VAL A 83 7.64 15.25 -29.42
C VAL A 83 6.87 14.79 -28.20
N LEU A 84 5.62 14.37 -28.38
CA LEU A 84 4.73 13.94 -27.32
C LEU A 84 4.70 12.40 -27.17
N GLY A 85 4.92 11.67 -28.27
CA GLY A 85 4.93 10.21 -28.28
C GLY A 85 5.96 9.66 -27.31
N ASP A 86 7.20 10.15 -27.38
CA ASP A 86 8.27 9.74 -26.47
C ASP A 86 7.89 9.95 -24.99
N LYS A 87 7.23 11.08 -24.67
CA LYS A 87 6.76 11.36 -23.32
C LYS A 87 5.66 10.38 -22.87
N LEU A 88 4.73 10.05 -23.73
CA LEU A 88 3.68 9.07 -23.44
C LEU A 88 4.26 7.67 -23.26
N GLU A 89 5.25 7.30 -24.10
CA GLU A 89 5.98 6.03 -23.96
C GLU A 89 6.78 5.97 -22.66
N ASP A 90 7.49 7.03 -22.30
CA ASP A 90 8.20 7.13 -21.02
C ASP A 90 7.24 6.93 -19.84
N GLY A 91 6.08 7.58 -19.85
CA GLY A 91 5.07 7.42 -18.81
C GLY A 91 4.51 6.00 -18.73
N LEU A 92 4.26 5.36 -19.87
CA LEU A 92 3.83 3.95 -19.92
C LEU A 92 4.92 3.00 -19.42
N ASN A 93 6.19 3.23 -19.78
CA ASN A 93 7.33 2.47 -19.32
C ASN A 93 7.55 2.64 -17.81
N ASN A 94 7.35 3.85 -17.27
CA ASN A 94 7.42 4.11 -15.84
C ASN A 94 6.31 3.34 -15.09
N ILE A 95 5.07 3.33 -15.63
CA ILE A 95 3.96 2.54 -15.07
C ILE A 95 4.32 1.04 -15.07
N ASP A 96 4.83 0.51 -16.17
CA ASP A 96 5.24 -0.90 -16.30
C ASP A 96 6.33 -1.23 -15.29
N THR A 97 7.38 -0.43 -15.22
CA THR A 97 8.50 -0.60 -14.27
C THR A 97 8.03 -0.59 -12.83
N TYR A 98 7.15 0.34 -12.46
CA TYR A 98 6.57 0.41 -11.13
C TYR A 98 5.75 -0.85 -10.83
N LEU A 99 4.85 -1.24 -11.72
CA LEU A 99 3.99 -2.42 -11.53
C LEU A 99 4.80 -3.71 -11.45
N VAL A 100 5.83 -3.88 -12.28
CA VAL A 100 6.74 -5.04 -12.20
C VAL A 100 7.44 -5.06 -10.85
N LYS A 101 7.96 -3.92 -10.38
CA LYS A 101 8.58 -3.81 -9.06
C LYS A 101 7.58 -4.21 -7.96
N GLU A 102 6.37 -3.66 -7.96
CA GLU A 102 5.33 -3.99 -6.98
C GLU A 102 4.98 -5.49 -7.00
N LEU A 103 4.74 -6.05 -8.18
CA LEU A 103 4.41 -7.48 -8.34
C LEU A 103 5.53 -8.44 -7.94
N THR A 104 6.79 -7.99 -7.98
CA THR A 104 7.96 -8.81 -7.60
C THR A 104 8.40 -8.59 -6.16
N THR A 105 8.01 -7.46 -5.56
CA THR A 105 8.43 -7.08 -4.20
C THR A 105 7.64 -7.81 -3.13
N TYR A 106 6.37 -8.13 -3.39
CA TYR A 106 5.57 -8.89 -2.43
C TYR A 106 4.60 -9.87 -3.12
N ASN A 107 4.21 -10.90 -2.37
CA ASN A 107 3.24 -11.90 -2.80
C ASN A 107 2.22 -12.12 -1.69
N ILE A 108 0.93 -12.06 -2.06
CA ILE A 108 -0.19 -12.33 -1.15
C ILE A 108 -0.81 -13.68 -1.52
N LYS A 109 -0.72 -14.64 -0.60
CA LYS A 109 -1.38 -15.94 -0.73
C LYS A 109 -2.60 -16.01 0.17
N ILE A 110 -3.79 -16.16 -0.43
CA ILE A 110 -5.05 -16.35 0.31
C ILE A 110 -5.24 -17.83 0.54
N HIS A 111 -5.34 -18.25 1.81
CA HIS A 111 -5.56 -19.64 2.21
C HIS A 111 -7.04 -19.98 2.38
N GLY A 112 -7.92 -18.98 2.40
CA GLY A 112 -9.34 -19.14 2.66
C GLY A 112 -9.67 -19.22 4.15
N LEU A 113 -10.79 -19.89 4.48
CA LEU A 113 -11.23 -20.08 5.86
C LEU A 113 -10.36 -21.14 6.55
N VAL A 114 -9.89 -20.79 7.74
CA VAL A 114 -9.12 -21.68 8.63
C VAL A 114 -9.70 -21.60 10.04
N THR A 115 -9.63 -22.68 10.78
CA THR A 115 -9.95 -22.69 12.20
C THR A 115 -8.76 -22.18 13.00
N LYS A 116 -8.94 -21.13 13.79
CA LYS A 116 -8.00 -20.68 14.80
C LYS A 116 -8.41 -21.32 16.12
N HIS A 117 -7.58 -22.22 16.63
CA HIS A 117 -7.85 -22.90 17.89
C HIS A 117 -7.77 -21.95 19.09
N ALA A 118 -8.49 -22.30 20.14
CA ALA A 118 -8.45 -21.60 21.42
C ALA A 118 -7.01 -21.38 21.88
N THR A 119 -6.71 -20.18 22.39
CA THR A 119 -5.35 -19.78 22.69
C THR A 119 -5.34 -18.83 23.89
N ASN A 120 -4.63 -19.21 24.96
CA ASN A 120 -4.27 -18.29 26.02
C ASN A 120 -3.09 -17.43 25.58
N TYR A 121 -3.08 -16.17 25.95
CA TYR A 121 -1.98 -15.26 25.64
C TYR A 121 -1.85 -14.19 26.74
N ILE A 122 -0.68 -13.60 26.81
CA ILE A 122 -0.48 -12.33 27.51
C ILE A 122 -0.43 -11.23 26.47
N GLN A 123 -0.89 -10.02 26.82
CA GLN A 123 -0.93 -8.88 25.92
C GLN A 123 -0.51 -7.57 26.61
N GLN A 124 0.05 -6.69 25.81
CA GLN A 124 0.24 -5.28 26.12
C GLN A 124 -0.47 -4.46 25.05
N ILE A 125 -1.27 -3.45 25.43
CA ILE A 125 -2.04 -2.60 24.51
C ILE A 125 -1.38 -1.24 24.44
N ASP A 126 -1.28 -0.67 23.25
CA ASP A 126 -0.77 0.69 23.04
C ASP A 126 -1.42 1.37 21.85
N THR A 127 -1.25 2.69 21.81
CA THR A 127 -1.72 3.56 20.71
C THR A 127 -0.53 4.32 20.16
N CYS A 128 -0.32 4.23 18.84
CA CYS A 128 0.77 4.97 18.21
C CYS A 128 0.41 5.47 16.79
N SER A 129 1.28 6.33 16.26
CA SER A 129 1.24 6.67 14.83
C SER A 129 1.74 5.52 13.97
N PHE A 130 1.33 5.44 12.69
CA PHE A 130 1.86 4.45 11.77
C PHE A 130 3.39 4.55 11.62
N ALA A 131 3.95 5.77 11.70
CA ALA A 131 5.39 5.99 11.62
C ALA A 131 6.15 5.39 12.80
N ASP A 132 5.56 5.40 14.00
CA ASP A 132 6.19 4.90 15.22
C ASP A 132 5.91 3.42 15.49
N PHE A 133 4.99 2.80 14.74
CA PHE A 133 4.49 1.45 14.97
C PHE A 133 5.60 0.41 15.13
N GLN A 134 6.59 0.42 14.23
CA GLN A 134 7.70 -0.53 14.29
C GLN A 134 8.54 -0.38 15.56
N LYS A 135 8.78 0.85 16.00
CA LYS A 135 9.55 1.14 17.22
C LYS A 135 8.76 0.72 18.45
N VAL A 136 7.49 1.10 18.54
CA VAL A 136 6.61 0.80 19.66
C VAL A 136 6.41 -0.70 19.81
N SER A 137 6.02 -1.40 18.73
CA SER A 137 5.80 -2.85 18.75
C SER A 137 7.05 -3.65 19.17
N LYS A 138 8.24 -3.21 18.70
CA LYS A 138 9.51 -3.82 19.14
C LYS A 138 9.76 -3.65 20.63
N THR A 139 9.49 -2.46 21.18
CA THR A 139 9.67 -2.19 22.62
C THR A 139 8.68 -3.01 23.43
N MET A 140 7.42 -3.08 23.03
CA MET A 140 6.39 -3.90 23.68
C MET A 140 6.79 -5.37 23.73
N LEU A 141 7.26 -5.92 22.60
CA LEU A 141 7.72 -7.31 22.54
C LEU A 141 8.89 -7.56 23.51
N GLN A 142 9.85 -6.64 23.60
CA GLN A 142 10.96 -6.76 24.55
C GLN A 142 10.48 -6.77 26.01
N ASN A 143 9.53 -5.90 26.37
CA ASN A 143 8.94 -5.85 27.70
C ASN A 143 8.20 -7.15 28.04
N MET A 144 7.42 -7.67 27.09
CA MET A 144 6.68 -8.91 27.26
C MET A 144 7.60 -10.12 27.40
N MET A 145 8.68 -10.19 26.62
CA MET A 145 9.68 -11.26 26.76
C MET A 145 10.38 -11.23 28.12
N ALA A 146 10.72 -10.04 28.61
CA ALA A 146 11.27 -9.88 29.97
C ALA A 146 10.26 -10.29 31.06
N PHE A 147 8.97 -9.99 30.86
CA PHE A 147 7.91 -10.44 31.77
C PHE A 147 7.76 -11.97 31.79
N VAL A 148 7.78 -12.59 30.60
CA VAL A 148 7.72 -14.06 30.43
C VAL A 148 8.88 -14.72 31.17
N GLU A 149 10.11 -14.24 30.94
CA GLU A 149 11.32 -14.78 31.58
C GLU A 149 11.28 -14.62 33.11
N LYS A 150 10.90 -13.43 33.57
CA LYS A 150 10.83 -13.15 35.04
C LYS A 150 9.82 -14.03 35.79
N ASN A 151 8.76 -14.47 35.12
CA ASN A 151 7.65 -15.22 35.75
C ASN A 151 7.62 -16.71 35.33
N ASP A 152 8.67 -17.21 34.64
CA ASP A 152 8.80 -18.59 34.20
C ASP A 152 7.59 -19.07 33.36
N ILE A 153 7.03 -18.18 32.47
CA ILE A 153 5.86 -18.46 31.68
C ILE A 153 6.25 -19.28 30.44
N ILE A 154 5.51 -20.36 30.16
CA ILE A 154 5.75 -21.22 28.99
C ILE A 154 5.08 -20.63 27.75
N ILE A 155 5.88 -20.28 26.73
CA ILE A 155 5.41 -19.81 25.42
C ILE A 155 5.04 -21.01 24.55
N THR A 156 3.86 -20.97 23.89
CA THR A 156 3.34 -22.05 23.05
C THR A 156 3.35 -21.75 21.55
N GLY A 157 3.74 -20.54 21.14
CA GLY A 157 3.76 -20.15 19.76
C GLY A 157 4.47 -18.83 19.47
N LEU A 158 4.44 -18.38 18.24
CA LEU A 158 5.02 -17.10 17.84
C LEU A 158 4.17 -15.93 18.36
N PRO A 159 4.81 -14.80 18.77
CA PRO A 159 4.09 -13.56 19.05
C PRO A 159 3.24 -13.12 17.87
N PHE A 160 2.13 -12.47 18.16
CA PHE A 160 1.22 -11.92 17.17
C PHE A 160 0.68 -10.56 17.58
N ILE A 161 0.11 -9.83 16.64
CA ILE A 161 -0.49 -8.52 16.88
C ILE A 161 -1.97 -8.61 16.55
N THR A 162 -2.80 -8.03 17.42
CA THR A 162 -4.20 -7.73 17.12
C THR A 162 -4.39 -6.23 16.97
N TYR A 163 -5.22 -5.83 16.03
CA TYR A 163 -5.54 -4.43 15.78
C TYR A 163 -6.98 -4.17 16.20
N ASP A 164 -7.17 -3.30 17.21
CA ASP A 164 -8.50 -2.88 17.65
C ASP A 164 -9.00 -1.73 16.77
N THR A 165 -8.09 -0.84 16.36
CA THR A 165 -8.40 0.30 15.50
C THR A 165 -7.26 0.52 14.49
N TRP A 166 -7.65 0.77 13.23
CA TRP A 166 -6.74 1.17 12.17
C TRP A 166 -7.28 2.43 11.50
N ASP A 167 -6.88 3.60 12.01
CA ASP A 167 -7.38 4.90 11.54
C ASP A 167 -6.46 5.48 10.45
N LYS A 168 -6.86 5.29 9.20
CA LYS A 168 -6.14 5.81 8.03
C LYS A 168 -6.19 7.33 7.95
N GLN A 169 -7.24 7.97 8.46
CA GLN A 169 -7.42 9.41 8.36
C GLN A 169 -6.44 10.14 9.29
N ASN A 170 -6.33 9.68 10.53
CA ASN A 170 -5.43 10.25 11.53
C ASN A 170 -4.04 9.57 11.55
N LYS A 171 -3.84 8.53 10.73
CA LYS A 171 -2.61 7.72 10.66
C LYS A 171 -2.20 7.17 12.03
N THR A 172 -3.16 6.66 12.79
CA THR A 172 -2.95 6.06 14.12
C THR A 172 -3.55 4.67 14.19
N THR A 173 -3.03 3.86 15.12
CA THR A 173 -3.55 2.53 15.41
C THR A 173 -3.59 2.28 16.91
N ILE A 174 -4.62 1.53 17.35
CA ILE A 174 -4.67 0.89 18.66
C ILE A 174 -4.45 -0.59 18.41
N PHE A 175 -3.46 -1.16 19.05
CA PHE A 175 -3.09 -2.54 18.83
C PHE A 175 -2.60 -3.21 20.11
N SER A 176 -2.67 -4.54 20.13
CA SER A 176 -2.12 -5.34 21.21
C SER A 176 -0.99 -6.23 20.67
N MET A 177 0.17 -6.17 21.31
CA MET A 177 1.21 -7.16 21.15
C MET A 177 0.86 -8.35 22.04
N CYS A 178 0.78 -9.54 21.48
CA CYS A 178 0.35 -10.77 22.15
C CYS A 178 1.43 -11.85 22.09
N VAL A 179 1.62 -12.59 23.18
CA VAL A 179 2.50 -13.77 23.24
C VAL A 179 1.67 -14.96 23.71
N PRO A 180 1.51 -16.02 22.87
CA PRO A 180 0.77 -17.23 23.26
C PRO A 180 1.46 -17.94 24.42
N VAL A 181 0.66 -18.37 25.40
CA VAL A 181 1.15 -19.05 26.60
C VAL A 181 0.35 -20.31 26.89
N GLU A 182 0.92 -21.22 27.68
CA GLU A 182 0.30 -22.52 27.96
C GLU A 182 -0.92 -22.39 28.87
N GLU A 183 -0.77 -21.62 29.95
CA GLU A 183 -1.81 -21.45 30.95
C GLU A 183 -2.43 -20.05 30.89
N GLU A 184 -3.66 -19.93 31.38
CA GLU A 184 -4.31 -18.64 31.56
C GLU A 184 -3.61 -17.83 32.65
N ILE A 185 -3.17 -16.63 32.31
CA ILE A 185 -2.48 -15.72 33.23
C ILE A 185 -3.46 -14.71 33.77
N LEU A 186 -3.71 -14.77 35.06
CA LEU A 186 -4.54 -13.81 35.78
C LEU A 186 -3.68 -12.65 36.27
N THR A 187 -4.05 -11.43 35.85
CA THR A 187 -3.34 -10.20 36.25
C THR A 187 -4.28 -9.26 37.00
N THR A 188 -3.71 -8.38 37.81
CA THR A 188 -4.51 -7.35 38.50
C THR A 188 -5.03 -6.31 37.52
N PRO A 189 -6.24 -5.78 37.73
CA PRO A 189 -6.77 -4.69 36.88
C PRO A 189 -5.80 -3.51 36.82
N GLY A 190 -5.52 -3.01 35.60
CA GLY A 190 -4.60 -1.90 35.37
C GLY A 190 -3.13 -2.31 35.20
N SER A 191 -2.80 -3.60 35.18
CA SER A 191 -1.47 -4.07 34.80
C SER A 191 -1.14 -3.71 33.37
N GLU A 192 0.08 -3.26 33.08
CA GLU A 192 0.56 -2.98 31.72
C GLU A 192 0.51 -4.22 30.81
N ILE A 193 0.80 -5.39 31.39
CA ILE A 193 0.67 -6.68 30.73
C ILE A 193 -0.49 -7.42 31.39
N SER A 194 -1.43 -7.86 30.58
CA SER A 194 -2.62 -8.59 31.02
C SER A 194 -2.76 -9.93 30.30
N GLY A 195 -3.41 -10.90 30.96
CA GLY A 195 -3.83 -12.15 30.33
C GLY A 195 -5.03 -11.94 29.43
N GLY A 196 -5.12 -12.76 28.40
CA GLY A 196 -6.24 -12.82 27.46
C GLY A 196 -6.45 -14.23 26.95
N HIS A 197 -7.63 -14.46 26.37
CA HIS A 197 -8.02 -15.74 25.81
C HIS A 197 -8.82 -15.53 24.53
N PHE A 198 -8.54 -16.34 23.51
CA PHE A 198 -9.42 -16.51 22.35
C PHE A 198 -10.09 -17.87 22.43
N ASP A 199 -11.41 -17.89 22.30
CA ASP A 199 -12.14 -19.11 21.95
C ASP A 199 -11.78 -19.56 20.55
N GLU A 200 -12.11 -20.80 20.18
CA GLU A 200 -11.97 -21.26 18.80
C GLU A 200 -12.88 -20.47 17.85
N PHE A 201 -12.34 -20.00 16.73
CA PHE A 201 -13.10 -19.25 15.73
C PHE A 201 -12.62 -19.54 14.30
N LEU A 202 -13.50 -19.25 13.33
CA LEU A 202 -13.17 -19.28 11.90
C LEU A 202 -12.60 -17.92 11.46
N ALA A 203 -11.47 -17.95 10.77
CA ALA A 203 -10.81 -16.76 10.23
C ALA A 203 -10.44 -16.95 8.77
N VAL A 204 -10.40 -15.86 8.01
CA VAL A 204 -9.76 -15.84 6.69
C VAL A 204 -8.26 -15.64 6.89
N LYS A 205 -7.46 -16.62 6.44
CA LYS A 205 -6.00 -16.55 6.52
C LYS A 205 -5.41 -16.10 5.20
N THR A 206 -4.53 -15.12 5.30
CA THR A 206 -3.65 -14.68 4.20
C THR A 206 -2.19 -14.72 4.65
N THR A 207 -1.29 -14.95 3.71
CA THR A 207 0.16 -14.81 3.94
C THR A 207 0.68 -13.75 2.99
N LEU A 208 1.31 -12.73 3.55
CA LEU A 208 2.10 -11.75 2.81
C LEU A 208 3.57 -12.16 2.91
N THR A 209 4.24 -12.25 1.77
CA THR A 209 5.68 -12.52 1.69
C THR A 209 6.33 -11.41 0.88
N GLY A 210 7.37 -10.77 1.40
CA GLY A 210 8.08 -9.67 0.75
C GLY A 210 8.23 -8.45 1.64
N ASP A 211 8.44 -7.29 1.01
CA ASP A 211 8.67 -6.03 1.71
C ASP A 211 7.36 -5.43 2.24
N TYR A 212 7.37 -5.03 3.52
CA TYR A 212 6.24 -4.40 4.21
C TYR A 212 6.23 -2.87 4.09
N SER A 213 7.15 -2.28 3.37
CA SER A 213 7.28 -0.81 3.25
C SER A 213 6.16 -0.14 2.45
N HIS A 214 5.27 -0.93 1.83
CA HIS A 214 4.19 -0.45 0.95
C HIS A 214 2.77 -0.53 1.56
N ASN A 215 2.65 -0.67 2.89
CA ASN A 215 1.35 -0.70 3.60
C ASN A 215 0.89 0.68 4.05
#